data_21bfc5be63556d5e71c8d67442f7a8cc
#
_entry.id   21bfc5be63556d5e71c8d67442f7a8cc
#
_cell.length_a   1.000
_cell.length_b   1.000
_cell.length_c   1.000
_cell.angle_alpha   90.00
_cell.angle_beta   90.00
_cell.angle_gamma   90.00
#
_symmetry.space_group_name_H-M   'P 1'
#
loop_
_entity.id
_entity.type
_entity.pdbx_description
1 polymer ?
#
loop_
_entity_poly.entity_id
_entity_poly.type
_entity_poly.pdbx_seq_one_letter_code
_entity_poly.pdbx_strand_id
1 'polypeptide(L)'
;MKNKLIAKACTNFQKVTYKAKVHSPEILIVTGVIGIVGSAIWACVNTTKVGDVLDEAKEKIDDIHAEAEEAAEKEETESVQPDEKKLVKVYAETGIAFVKLYGPPVVMGTFSLACILASNNILRQRNAALGAAYATTLAGFNEYRERVAKRFGEDVDRELRYGTKDDKMETTETDPETGKTKKVKKDKIGRASCRERV
;
A
#
# COMPACT_ATOMS: atom_id res chain seq x y z
N MET A 1 -27.09 36.72 -3.94
CA MET A 1 -26.51 35.89 -2.83
C MET A 1 -26.22 34.44 -3.22
N LYS A 2 -27.09 33.79 -4.03
CA LYS A 2 -26.91 32.35 -4.44
C LYS A 2 -25.57 32.05 -5.13
N ASN A 3 -25.08 32.93 -6.01
CA ASN A 3 -23.82 32.67 -6.76
C ASN A 3 -22.55 32.66 -5.86
N LYS A 4 -22.53 33.42 -4.76
CA LYS A 4 -21.41 33.38 -3.80
C LYS A 4 -21.38 32.12 -2.97
N LEU A 5 -22.52 31.52 -2.66
CA LEU A 5 -22.64 30.24 -1.94
C LEU A 5 -22.18 29.08 -2.82
N ILE A 6 -22.59 29.07 -4.10
CA ILE A 6 -22.19 28.06 -5.08
C ILE A 6 -20.67 28.13 -5.33
N ALA A 7 -20.12 29.33 -5.48
CA ALA A 7 -18.67 29.52 -5.65
C ALA A 7 -17.87 29.03 -4.42
N LYS A 8 -18.33 29.34 -3.19
CA LYS A 8 -17.70 28.81 -1.96
C LYS A 8 -17.82 27.29 -1.83
N ALA A 9 -18.95 26.73 -2.21
CA ALA A 9 -19.15 25.27 -2.21
C ALA A 9 -18.21 24.60 -3.22
N CYS A 10 -18.06 25.16 -4.43
CA CYS A 10 -17.15 24.66 -5.45
C CYS A 10 -15.68 24.73 -5.02
N THR A 11 -15.25 25.86 -4.42
CA THR A 11 -13.86 25.99 -3.93
C THR A 11 -13.56 25.08 -2.75
N ASN A 12 -14.52 24.87 -1.86
CA ASN A 12 -14.37 23.90 -0.77
C ASN A 12 -14.33 22.46 -1.28
N PHE A 13 -15.16 22.12 -2.25
CA PHE A 13 -15.13 20.81 -2.90
C PHE A 13 -13.80 20.55 -3.61
N GLN A 14 -13.27 21.54 -4.35
CA GLN A 14 -11.95 21.42 -4.98
C GLN A 14 -10.81 21.25 -3.96
N LYS A 15 -10.87 21.93 -2.81
CA LYS A 15 -9.88 21.77 -1.73
C LYS A 15 -9.96 20.39 -1.09
N VAL A 16 -11.16 19.86 -0.88
CA VAL A 16 -11.39 18.53 -0.31
C VAL A 16 -10.94 17.47 -1.31
N THR A 17 -11.28 17.58 -2.59
CA THR A 17 -10.84 16.65 -3.62
C THR A 17 -9.33 16.68 -3.83
N TYR A 18 -8.69 17.86 -3.74
CA TYR A 18 -7.24 17.95 -3.81
C TYR A 18 -6.57 17.26 -2.61
N LYS A 19 -7.02 17.54 -1.38
CA LYS A 19 -6.52 16.86 -0.18
C LYS A 19 -6.75 15.35 -0.24
N ALA A 20 -7.93 14.91 -0.65
CA ALA A 20 -8.24 13.50 -0.85
C ALA A 20 -7.34 12.85 -1.91
N LYS A 21 -7.01 13.56 -3.00
CA LYS A 21 -6.09 13.09 -4.03
C LYS A 21 -4.65 12.97 -3.52
N VAL A 22 -4.19 13.89 -2.67
CA VAL A 22 -2.85 13.84 -2.07
C VAL A 22 -2.73 12.68 -1.08
N HIS A 23 -3.72 12.49 -0.20
CA HIS A 23 -3.76 11.44 0.82
C HIS A 23 -4.47 10.16 0.34
N SER A 24 -4.82 10.06 -0.95
CA SER A 24 -5.54 8.90 -1.49
C SER A 24 -4.90 7.54 -1.17
N PRO A 25 -3.57 7.36 -1.24
CA PRO A 25 -2.99 6.06 -0.93
C PRO A 25 -3.13 5.70 0.56
N GLU A 26 -2.97 6.67 1.45
CA GLU A 26 -3.11 6.45 2.90
C GLU A 26 -4.56 6.07 3.25
N ILE A 27 -5.53 6.79 2.69
CA ILE A 27 -6.96 6.52 2.90
C ILE A 27 -7.32 5.14 2.35
N LEU A 28 -6.83 4.77 1.16
CA LEU A 28 -7.08 3.47 0.55
C LEU A 28 -6.49 2.31 1.36
N ILE A 29 -5.29 2.47 1.94
CA ILE A 29 -4.69 1.45 2.82
C ILE A 29 -5.51 1.28 4.07
N VAL A 30 -5.84 2.38 4.76
CA VAL A 30 -6.62 2.32 6.01
C VAL A 30 -8.00 1.69 5.75
N THR A 31 -8.69 2.12 4.71
CA THR A 31 -9.99 1.55 4.32
C THR A 31 -9.86 0.07 3.96
N GLY A 32 -8.82 -0.31 3.22
CA GLY A 32 -8.55 -1.70 2.85
C GLY A 32 -8.29 -2.58 4.07
N VAL A 33 -7.48 -2.13 5.02
CA VAL A 33 -7.20 -2.89 6.26
C VAL A 33 -8.45 -3.06 7.11
N ILE A 34 -9.21 -1.98 7.32
CA ILE A 34 -10.49 -2.04 8.07
C ILE A 34 -11.47 -2.98 7.36
N GLY A 35 -11.54 -2.93 6.04
CA GLY A 35 -12.42 -3.79 5.25
C GLY A 35 -12.04 -5.27 5.33
N ILE A 36 -10.76 -5.62 5.33
CA ILE A 36 -10.31 -7.02 5.51
C ILE A 36 -10.68 -7.53 6.90
N VAL A 37 -10.39 -6.76 7.95
CA VAL A 37 -10.73 -7.16 9.32
C VAL A 37 -12.25 -7.29 9.47
N GLY A 38 -13.02 -6.34 8.95
CA GLY A 38 -14.47 -6.39 8.98
C GLY A 38 -15.04 -7.58 8.22
N SER A 39 -14.51 -7.90 7.04
CA SER A 39 -14.93 -9.08 6.26
C SER A 39 -14.63 -10.39 6.98
N ALA A 40 -13.47 -10.48 7.64
CA ALA A 40 -13.11 -11.66 8.42
C ALA A 40 -14.04 -11.87 9.62
N ILE A 41 -14.33 -10.81 10.37
CA ILE A 41 -15.28 -10.88 11.51
C ILE A 41 -16.67 -11.28 11.00
N TRP A 42 -17.12 -10.68 9.91
CA TRP A 42 -18.42 -11.01 9.33
C TRP A 42 -18.48 -12.47 8.84
N ALA A 43 -17.43 -12.95 8.18
CA ALA A 43 -17.33 -14.36 7.79
C ALA A 43 -17.38 -15.30 9.00
N CYS A 44 -16.68 -14.99 10.10
CA CYS A 44 -16.73 -15.76 11.34
C CYS A 44 -18.14 -15.80 11.93
N VAL A 45 -18.85 -14.67 11.98
CA VAL A 45 -20.24 -14.62 12.44
C VAL A 45 -21.15 -15.44 11.53
N ASN A 46 -20.95 -15.39 10.22
CA ASN A 46 -21.75 -16.19 9.30
C ASN A 46 -21.47 -17.69 9.43
N THR A 47 -20.25 -18.08 9.81
CA THR A 47 -19.90 -19.48 10.02
C THR A 47 -20.75 -20.13 11.13
N THR A 48 -21.20 -19.38 12.11
CA THR A 48 -22.11 -19.91 13.15
C THR A 48 -23.49 -20.33 12.60
N LYS A 49 -23.89 -19.74 11.45
CA LYS A 49 -25.16 -20.05 10.79
C LYS A 49 -25.07 -21.20 9.77
N VAL A 50 -23.85 -21.71 9.53
CA VAL A 50 -23.65 -22.81 8.60
C VAL A 50 -24.31 -24.09 9.09
N GLY A 51 -24.28 -24.33 10.42
CA GLY A 51 -24.97 -25.46 11.05
C GLY A 51 -26.45 -25.50 10.66
N ASP A 52 -27.15 -24.40 10.84
CA ASP A 52 -28.59 -24.28 10.53
C ASP A 52 -28.89 -24.59 9.05
N VAL A 53 -28.04 -24.10 8.13
CA VAL A 53 -28.20 -24.34 6.68
C VAL A 53 -27.94 -25.81 6.33
N LEU A 54 -26.97 -26.44 6.97
CA LEU A 54 -26.65 -27.85 6.74
C LEU A 54 -27.72 -28.77 7.35
N ASP A 55 -28.23 -28.43 8.53
CA ASP A 55 -29.26 -29.22 9.20
C ASP A 55 -30.58 -29.16 8.40
N GLU A 56 -30.98 -28.00 7.87
CA GLU A 56 -32.12 -27.86 6.97
C GLU A 56 -31.93 -28.67 5.66
N ALA A 57 -30.71 -28.63 5.08
CA ALA A 57 -30.42 -29.39 3.88
C ALA A 57 -30.47 -30.90 4.13
N LYS A 58 -29.95 -31.34 5.30
CA LYS A 58 -29.94 -32.73 5.71
C LYS A 58 -31.36 -33.25 5.94
N GLU A 59 -32.19 -32.51 6.65
CA GLU A 59 -33.62 -32.83 6.88
C GLU A 59 -34.34 -33.06 5.53
N LYS A 60 -34.15 -32.15 4.55
CA LYS A 60 -34.74 -32.30 3.21
C LYS A 60 -34.22 -33.51 2.44
N ILE A 61 -32.97 -33.89 2.63
CA ILE A 61 -32.38 -35.08 2.00
C ILE A 61 -32.95 -36.33 2.65
N ASP A 62 -33.04 -36.37 3.97
CA ASP A 62 -33.58 -37.48 4.73
C ASP A 62 -35.09 -37.69 4.40
N ASP A 63 -35.85 -36.63 4.22
CA ASP A 63 -37.26 -36.69 3.76
C ASP A 63 -37.37 -37.32 2.34
N ILE A 64 -36.46 -36.96 1.40
CA ILE A 64 -36.45 -37.55 0.05
C ILE A 64 -36.12 -39.03 0.08
N HIS A 65 -35.21 -39.43 0.97
CA HIS A 65 -34.89 -40.86 1.16
C HIS A 65 -36.04 -41.61 1.78
N ALA A 66 -36.72 -41.04 2.81
CA ALA A 66 -37.88 -41.66 3.44
C ALA A 66 -39.06 -41.82 2.43
N GLU A 67 -39.33 -40.82 1.59
CA GLU A 67 -40.33 -40.91 0.51
C GLU A 67 -39.98 -42.05 -0.50
N ALA A 68 -38.67 -42.24 -0.80
CA ALA A 68 -38.24 -43.33 -1.70
C ALA A 68 -38.41 -44.72 -1.06
N GLU A 69 -38.12 -44.83 0.24
CA GLU A 69 -38.33 -46.08 1.03
C GLU A 69 -39.83 -46.43 1.13
N GLU A 70 -40.68 -45.44 1.44
CA GLU A 70 -42.13 -45.68 1.46
C GLU A 70 -42.74 -46.10 0.11
N ALA A 71 -42.18 -45.53 -0.99
CA ALA A 71 -42.60 -45.90 -2.35
C ALA A 71 -42.15 -47.31 -2.71
N ALA A 72 -40.96 -47.74 -2.27
CA ALA A 72 -40.44 -49.08 -2.45
C ALA A 72 -41.28 -50.15 -1.70
N GLU A 73 -41.72 -49.85 -0.48
CA GLU A 73 -42.62 -50.75 0.30
C GLU A 73 -44.02 -50.90 -0.35
N LYS A 74 -44.53 -49.85 -0.99
CA LYS A 74 -45.86 -49.89 -1.62
C LYS A 74 -45.90 -50.63 -2.95
N GLU A 75 -44.77 -50.68 -3.68
CA GLU A 75 -44.65 -51.30 -4.99
C GLU A 75 -44.04 -52.69 -4.98
N GLU A 76 -43.74 -53.29 -3.81
CA GLU A 76 -43.03 -54.60 -3.67
C GLU A 76 -41.74 -54.66 -4.50
N THR A 77 -41.11 -53.52 -4.83
CA THR A 77 -39.90 -53.44 -5.65
C THR A 77 -38.68 -53.26 -4.77
N GLU A 78 -37.63 -54.02 -5.00
CA GLU A 78 -36.47 -54.20 -4.15
C GLU A 78 -35.62 -52.95 -3.95
N SER A 79 -35.81 -51.89 -4.73
CA SER A 79 -35.26 -50.52 -4.51
C SER A 79 -35.86 -49.48 -5.48
N VAL A 80 -36.55 -48.49 -4.96
CA VAL A 80 -36.84 -47.26 -5.68
C VAL A 80 -35.70 -46.29 -5.44
N GLN A 81 -35.00 -45.88 -6.48
CA GLN A 81 -33.95 -44.86 -6.36
C GLN A 81 -34.57 -43.50 -6.00
N PRO A 82 -33.96 -42.77 -5.06
CA PRO A 82 -34.44 -41.45 -4.69
C PRO A 82 -34.45 -40.53 -5.94
N ASP A 83 -35.44 -39.64 -6.04
CA ASP A 83 -35.61 -38.77 -7.18
C ASP A 83 -34.39 -37.82 -7.32
N GLU A 84 -33.51 -38.12 -8.29
CA GLU A 84 -32.29 -37.35 -8.55
C GLU A 84 -32.58 -35.86 -8.78
N LYS A 85 -33.73 -35.52 -9.32
CA LYS A 85 -34.11 -34.12 -9.53
C LYS A 85 -34.40 -33.38 -8.25
N LYS A 86 -35.02 -34.07 -7.26
CA LYS A 86 -35.25 -33.49 -5.92
C LYS A 86 -33.95 -33.29 -5.18
N LEU A 87 -33.04 -34.27 -5.24
CA LEU A 87 -31.71 -34.17 -4.64
C LEU A 87 -30.88 -33.01 -5.24
N VAL A 88 -30.81 -32.91 -6.58
CA VAL A 88 -30.12 -31.82 -7.25
C VAL A 88 -30.70 -30.46 -6.87
N LYS A 89 -32.02 -30.36 -6.70
CA LYS A 89 -32.67 -29.13 -6.24
C LYS A 89 -32.23 -28.74 -4.82
N VAL A 90 -32.20 -29.68 -3.89
CA VAL A 90 -31.73 -29.44 -2.49
C VAL A 90 -30.26 -28.98 -2.49
N TYR A 91 -29.39 -29.64 -3.26
CA TYR A 91 -27.99 -29.23 -3.37
C TYR A 91 -27.84 -27.83 -3.98
N ALA A 92 -28.65 -27.49 -5.01
CA ALA A 92 -28.66 -26.14 -5.59
C ALA A 92 -29.14 -25.06 -4.60
N GLU A 93 -30.23 -25.34 -3.86
CA GLU A 93 -30.75 -24.44 -2.81
C GLU A 93 -29.73 -24.23 -1.72
N THR A 94 -29.09 -25.29 -1.25
CA THR A 94 -28.00 -25.23 -0.26
C THR A 94 -26.82 -24.41 -0.78
N GLY A 95 -26.40 -24.62 -2.03
CA GLY A 95 -25.35 -23.84 -2.69
C GLY A 95 -25.69 -22.35 -2.76
N ILE A 96 -26.93 -21.99 -3.09
CA ILE A 96 -27.43 -20.61 -3.10
C ILE A 96 -27.43 -20.01 -1.68
N ALA A 97 -27.80 -20.80 -0.66
CA ALA A 97 -27.76 -20.36 0.74
C ALA A 97 -26.32 -20.04 1.17
N PHE A 98 -25.35 -20.86 0.79
CA PHE A 98 -23.92 -20.57 1.03
C PHE A 98 -23.45 -19.31 0.30
N VAL A 99 -23.82 -19.11 -0.96
CA VAL A 99 -23.49 -17.90 -1.72
C VAL A 99 -24.09 -16.66 -1.05
N LYS A 100 -25.32 -16.74 -0.55
CA LYS A 100 -25.94 -15.63 0.20
C LYS A 100 -25.23 -15.36 1.53
N LEU A 101 -24.75 -16.39 2.20
CA LEU A 101 -24.11 -16.29 3.50
C LEU A 101 -22.68 -15.73 3.39
N TYR A 102 -21.90 -16.24 2.46
CA TYR A 102 -20.47 -15.87 2.29
C TYR A 102 -20.23 -14.83 1.21
N GLY A 103 -21.17 -14.61 0.29
CA GLY A 103 -21.04 -13.63 -0.80
C GLY A 103 -20.66 -12.23 -0.31
N PRO A 104 -21.43 -11.63 0.61
CA PRO A 104 -21.14 -10.28 1.09
C PRO A 104 -19.75 -10.12 1.73
N PRO A 105 -19.29 -10.98 2.66
CA PRO A 105 -17.94 -10.87 3.22
C PRO A 105 -16.84 -11.11 2.18
N VAL A 106 -17.03 -12.02 1.24
CA VAL A 106 -16.05 -12.27 0.14
C VAL A 106 -15.93 -11.04 -0.77
N VAL A 107 -17.06 -10.45 -1.18
CA VAL A 107 -17.05 -9.23 -2.00
C VAL A 107 -16.37 -8.08 -1.25
N MET A 108 -16.66 -7.90 0.04
CA MET A 108 -16.03 -6.86 0.85
C MET A 108 -14.53 -7.10 1.01
N GLY A 109 -14.10 -8.34 1.23
CA GLY A 109 -12.69 -8.71 1.34
C GLY A 109 -11.92 -8.49 0.04
N THR A 110 -12.48 -8.90 -1.10
CA THR A 110 -11.86 -8.70 -2.42
C THR A 110 -11.75 -7.23 -2.79
N PHE A 111 -12.78 -6.43 -2.51
CA PHE A 111 -12.76 -4.99 -2.71
C PHE A 111 -11.69 -4.32 -1.83
N SER A 112 -11.57 -4.72 -0.58
CA SER A 112 -10.56 -4.23 0.34
C SER A 112 -9.14 -4.53 -0.14
N LEU A 113 -8.91 -5.74 -0.64
CA LEU A 113 -7.63 -6.13 -1.23
C LEU A 113 -7.32 -5.29 -2.47
N ALA A 114 -8.30 -5.04 -3.34
CA ALA A 114 -8.15 -4.18 -4.50
C ALA A 114 -7.76 -2.74 -4.12
N CYS A 115 -8.33 -2.19 -3.04
CA CYS A 115 -7.96 -0.87 -2.51
C CYS A 115 -6.49 -0.82 -2.06
N ILE A 116 -5.99 -1.85 -1.38
CA ILE A 116 -4.59 -1.94 -0.95
C ILE A 116 -3.65 -2.01 -2.16
N LEU A 117 -3.97 -2.85 -3.15
CA LEU A 117 -3.17 -2.98 -4.37
C LEU A 117 -3.14 -1.68 -5.18
N ALA A 118 -4.30 -1.02 -5.31
CA ALA A 118 -4.39 0.29 -5.97
C ALA A 118 -3.54 1.35 -5.25
N SER A 119 -3.58 1.39 -3.92
CA SER A 119 -2.75 2.30 -3.12
C SER A 119 -1.26 2.06 -3.35
N ASN A 120 -0.83 0.80 -3.29
CA ASN A 120 0.56 0.43 -3.55
C ASN A 120 1.03 0.87 -4.95
N ASN A 121 0.18 0.69 -5.97
CA ASN A 121 0.49 1.13 -7.33
C ASN A 121 0.66 2.67 -7.42
N ILE A 122 -0.22 3.43 -6.75
CA ILE A 122 -0.12 4.90 -6.68
C ILE A 122 1.19 5.32 -6.01
N LEU A 123 1.57 4.69 -4.89
CA LEU A 123 2.82 4.97 -4.19
C LEU A 123 4.04 4.66 -5.05
N ARG A 124 4.04 3.54 -5.76
CA ARG A 124 5.14 3.18 -6.68
C ARG A 124 5.29 4.21 -7.80
N GLN A 125 4.20 4.67 -8.40
CA GLN A 125 4.23 5.71 -9.43
C GLN A 125 4.77 7.04 -8.88
N ARG A 126 4.37 7.44 -7.67
CA ARG A 126 4.88 8.67 -7.01
C ARG A 126 6.38 8.55 -6.71
N ASN A 127 6.83 7.40 -6.21
CA ASN A 127 8.24 7.18 -5.94
C ASN A 127 9.08 7.20 -7.22
N ALA A 128 8.58 6.61 -8.31
CA ALA A 128 9.24 6.67 -9.61
C ALA A 128 9.34 8.09 -10.15
N ALA A 129 8.26 8.89 -10.02
CA ALA A 129 8.26 10.30 -10.42
C ALA A 129 9.24 11.14 -9.60
N LEU A 130 9.31 10.92 -8.28
CA LEU A 130 10.29 11.58 -7.41
C LEU A 130 11.72 11.19 -7.79
N GLY A 131 11.97 9.89 -8.05
CA GLY A 131 13.28 9.41 -8.51
C GLY A 131 13.70 10.06 -9.83
N ALA A 132 12.78 10.18 -10.79
CA ALA A 132 13.05 10.85 -12.07
C ALA A 132 13.35 12.35 -11.87
N ALA A 133 12.58 13.05 -11.04
CA ALA A 133 12.80 14.45 -10.71
C ALA A 133 14.17 14.65 -10.03
N TYR A 134 14.52 13.78 -9.08
CA TYR A 134 15.83 13.80 -8.43
C TYR A 134 16.96 13.60 -9.45
N ALA A 135 16.84 12.60 -10.32
CA ALA A 135 17.84 12.32 -11.36
C ALA A 135 18.04 13.52 -12.31
N THR A 136 16.94 14.17 -12.72
CA THR A 136 17.00 15.37 -13.58
C THR A 136 17.68 16.53 -12.85
N THR A 137 17.35 16.77 -11.59
CA THR A 137 17.97 17.82 -10.78
C THR A 137 19.46 17.55 -10.59
N LEU A 138 19.84 16.29 -10.31
CA LEU A 138 21.22 15.89 -10.14
C LEU A 138 22.02 16.06 -11.45
N ALA A 139 21.43 15.69 -12.59
CA ALA A 139 22.07 15.90 -13.91
C ALA A 139 22.30 17.38 -14.18
N GLY A 140 21.30 18.23 -13.96
CA GLY A 140 21.45 19.68 -14.11
C GLY A 140 22.47 20.29 -13.16
N PHE A 141 22.54 19.80 -11.93
CA PHE A 141 23.55 20.23 -10.97
C PHE A 141 24.97 19.81 -11.39
N ASN A 142 25.13 18.59 -11.88
CA ASN A 142 26.43 18.10 -12.38
C ASN A 142 26.88 18.89 -13.61
N GLU A 143 25.98 19.21 -14.53
CA GLU A 143 26.28 20.05 -15.70
C GLU A 143 26.69 21.47 -15.27
N TYR A 144 26.01 22.04 -14.29
CA TYR A 144 26.39 23.33 -13.70
C TYR A 144 27.80 23.28 -13.12
N ARG A 145 28.10 22.25 -12.34
CA ARG A 145 29.43 22.05 -11.74
C ARG A 145 30.53 21.91 -12.79
N GLU A 146 30.27 21.15 -13.85
CA GLU A 146 31.24 21.00 -14.96
C GLU A 146 31.57 22.35 -15.60
N ARG A 147 30.54 23.22 -15.76
CA ARG A 147 30.75 24.59 -16.24
C ARG A 147 31.56 25.44 -15.27
N VAL A 148 31.32 25.30 -13.97
CA VAL A 148 32.08 26.00 -12.91
C VAL A 148 33.55 25.53 -12.93
N ALA A 149 33.78 24.22 -12.91
CA ALA A 149 35.11 23.65 -12.94
C ALA A 149 35.92 24.06 -14.20
N LYS A 150 35.28 24.06 -15.36
CA LYS A 150 35.89 24.53 -16.61
C LYS A 150 36.26 26.01 -16.59
N ARG A 151 35.47 26.85 -15.91
CA ARG A 151 35.67 28.31 -15.93
C ARG A 151 36.55 28.83 -14.80
N PHE A 152 36.49 28.21 -13.61
CA PHE A 152 37.10 28.68 -12.38
C PHE A 152 38.12 27.70 -11.78
N GLY A 153 38.19 26.48 -12.30
CA GLY A 153 39.03 25.41 -11.75
C GLY A 153 38.28 24.47 -10.77
N GLU A 154 38.82 23.29 -10.59
CA GLU A 154 38.25 22.24 -9.71
C GLU A 154 38.31 22.60 -8.24
N ASP A 155 39.28 23.37 -7.82
CA ASP A 155 39.45 23.80 -6.42
C ASP A 155 38.32 24.74 -6.00
N VAL A 156 37.89 25.64 -6.89
CA VAL A 156 36.76 26.53 -6.65
C VAL A 156 35.43 25.76 -6.63
N ASP A 157 35.26 24.76 -7.50
CA ASP A 157 34.05 23.88 -7.44
C ASP A 157 34.00 23.15 -6.11
N ARG A 158 35.14 22.65 -5.60
CA ARG A 158 35.24 21.97 -4.32
C ARG A 158 34.93 22.89 -3.16
N GLU A 159 35.47 24.10 -3.15
CA GLU A 159 35.22 25.12 -2.14
C GLU A 159 33.73 25.49 -2.09
N LEU A 160 33.12 25.76 -3.23
CA LEU A 160 31.70 26.10 -3.34
C LEU A 160 30.78 24.95 -2.91
N ARG A 161 31.19 23.70 -3.22
CA ARG A 161 30.40 22.50 -2.90
C ARG A 161 30.39 22.19 -1.40
N TYR A 162 31.53 22.30 -0.76
CA TYR A 162 31.69 21.86 0.63
C TYR A 162 31.72 23.03 1.62
N GLY A 163 31.71 24.28 1.13
CA GLY A 163 31.81 25.46 1.98
C GLY A 163 33.09 25.48 2.81
N THR A 164 34.14 24.85 2.30
CA THR A 164 35.43 24.79 2.97
C THR A 164 36.08 26.17 2.88
N LYS A 165 36.20 26.85 4.00
CA LYS A 165 37.18 27.92 4.14
C LYS A 165 38.54 27.26 4.34
N ASP A 166 39.54 27.67 3.59
CA ASP A 166 40.93 27.29 3.85
C ASP A 166 41.36 27.85 5.20
N ASP A 167 41.14 27.08 6.24
CA ASP A 167 41.75 27.34 7.55
C ASP A 167 43.21 26.93 7.45
N LYS A 168 44.05 27.94 7.19
CA LYS A 168 45.50 27.78 7.22
C LYS A 168 45.95 27.45 8.65
N MET A 169 46.05 26.17 8.97
CA MET A 169 46.64 25.74 10.22
C MET A 169 48.16 25.94 10.17
N GLU A 170 48.68 26.78 11.04
CA GLU A 170 50.11 26.88 11.27
C GLU A 170 50.57 25.62 12.04
N THR A 171 51.16 24.68 11.36
CA THR A 171 51.80 23.51 11.99
C THR A 171 53.26 23.79 12.16
N THR A 172 53.77 23.63 13.37
CA THR A 172 55.15 23.77 13.69
C THR A 172 55.85 22.44 13.39
N GLU A 173 56.66 22.39 12.31
CA GLU A 173 57.55 21.25 12.05
C GLU A 173 58.93 21.58 12.64
N THR A 174 59.41 20.67 13.46
CA THR A 174 60.80 20.75 14.00
C THR A 174 61.68 19.89 13.12
N ASP A 175 62.69 20.49 12.53
CA ASP A 175 63.67 19.80 11.67
C ASP A 175 64.57 18.91 12.56
N PRO A 176 64.63 17.59 12.32
CA PRO A 176 65.35 16.66 13.20
C PRO A 176 66.87 16.83 13.16
N GLU A 177 67.44 17.52 12.16
CA GLU A 177 68.89 17.72 12.07
C GLU A 177 69.40 19.03 12.66
N THR A 178 68.60 20.08 12.73
CA THR A 178 69.02 21.42 13.16
C THR A 178 68.32 21.96 14.38
N GLY A 179 67.31 21.27 14.90
CA GLY A 179 66.54 21.68 16.07
C GLY A 179 65.74 23.01 15.92
N LYS A 180 65.71 23.55 14.70
CA LYS A 180 64.98 24.81 14.44
C LYS A 180 63.54 24.55 14.01
N THR A 181 62.63 25.17 14.74
CA THR A 181 61.20 25.16 14.46
C THR A 181 60.84 26.07 13.30
N LYS A 182 60.30 25.51 12.21
CA LYS A 182 59.75 26.24 11.07
C LYS A 182 58.27 26.18 11.07
N LYS A 183 57.56 27.32 11.00
CA LYS A 183 56.10 27.36 10.84
C LYS A 183 55.78 27.07 9.38
N VAL A 184 55.17 25.91 9.12
CA VAL A 184 54.69 25.52 7.80
C VAL A 184 53.19 25.66 7.80
N LYS A 185 52.67 26.42 6.84
CA LYS A 185 51.21 26.53 6.61
C LYS A 185 50.80 25.33 5.78
N LYS A 186 50.11 24.37 6.41
CA LYS A 186 49.46 23.26 5.73
C LYS A 186 47.95 23.54 5.52
N ASP A 187 47.48 23.42 4.30
CA ASP A 187 46.04 23.52 3.98
C ASP A 187 45.33 22.30 4.53
N LYS A 188 44.52 22.50 5.58
CA LYS A 188 43.66 21.45 6.11
C LYS A 188 42.28 21.59 5.51
N ILE A 189 41.88 20.63 4.70
CA ILE A 189 40.48 20.52 4.22
C ILE A 189 39.61 20.20 5.43
N GLY A 190 39.01 21.22 6.04
CA GLY A 190 38.07 21.06 7.13
C GLY A 190 36.75 20.46 6.59
N ARG A 191 36.31 19.32 7.15
CA ARG A 191 34.94 18.85 6.95
C ARG A 191 33.96 19.90 7.49
N ALA A 192 33.09 20.41 6.63
CA ALA A 192 31.94 21.17 7.09
C ALA A 192 31.15 20.30 8.07
N SER A 193 31.08 20.71 9.33
CA SER A 193 30.21 20.10 10.33
C SER A 193 28.79 20.25 9.83
N CYS A 194 28.13 19.15 9.43
CA CYS A 194 26.67 19.10 9.30
C CYS A 194 26.08 19.37 10.68
N ARG A 195 25.72 20.63 10.92
CA ARG A 195 24.90 20.99 12.06
C ARG A 195 23.47 20.62 11.67
N GLU A 196 23.03 19.42 12.09
CA GLU A 196 21.62 19.07 12.12
C GLU A 196 20.87 20.18 12.84
N ARG A 197 19.98 20.82 12.11
CA ARG A 197 18.90 21.62 12.71
C ARG A 197 17.66 20.76 12.73
N VAL A 198 17.31 20.32 13.93
CA VAL A 198 16.00 19.75 14.30
C VAL A 198 14.87 20.74 13.98
#